data_062d17f36f4e40c93a3a7eac1214f071
#
_entry.id   062d17f36f4e40c93a3a7eac1214f071
#
_cell.length_a   1.000
_cell.length_b   1.000
_cell.length_c   1.000
_cell.angle_alpha   90.00
_cell.angle_beta   90.00
_cell.angle_gamma   90.00
#
_symmetry.space_group_name_H-M   'P 1'
#
loop_
_entity.id
_entity.type
_entity.pdbx_description
1 polymer ?
#
loop_
_entity_poly.entity_id
_entity_poly.type
_entity_poly.pdbx_seq_one_letter_code
_entity_poly.pdbx_strand_id
1 'polypeptide(L)'
;PAGNIKGIGVTGQMHTLVTLDENGAPVRPALMWNDIRTKDLIPGLKEIIKEFPEGAYLSKTISTGSPAANLSWLKLNEPENFRRIKKFLIGPDYLVYRLTGHCGTDYCEASTSCLYRIKARKWSEEMKELIGLDDEVYPEIHGSVISAGRIKKGIADALGLDPDTDVLTGTGDNPATAI
;
A
#
# COMPACT_ATOMS: atom_id res chain seq x y z
N PRO A 1 25.09 -15.85 13.33
CA PRO A 1 24.59 -16.69 12.24
C PRO A 1 23.13 -16.32 11.91
N ALA A 2 22.78 -16.35 10.64
CA ALA A 2 21.43 -15.95 10.16
C ALA A 2 20.31 -16.81 10.81
N GLY A 3 20.57 -18.05 11.14
CA GLY A 3 19.63 -18.92 11.85
C GLY A 3 19.23 -18.48 13.27
N ASN A 4 19.87 -17.45 13.82
CA ASN A 4 19.48 -16.89 15.11
C ASN A 4 18.52 -15.70 14.99
N ILE A 5 18.19 -15.26 13.76
CA ILE A 5 17.23 -14.19 13.51
C ILE A 5 15.82 -14.75 13.73
N LYS A 6 15.08 -14.17 14.68
CA LYS A 6 13.73 -14.63 15.06
C LYS A 6 12.62 -13.77 14.48
N GLY A 7 12.93 -12.54 14.04
CA GLY A 7 11.97 -11.63 13.46
C GLY A 7 12.58 -10.68 12.46
N ILE A 8 11.77 -10.26 11.49
CA ILE A 8 12.11 -9.28 10.46
C ILE A 8 11.07 -8.17 10.52
N GLY A 9 11.51 -6.93 10.76
CA GLY A 9 10.71 -5.74 10.58
C GLY A 9 11.03 -5.12 9.21
N VAL A 10 10.01 -4.68 8.49
CA VAL A 10 10.17 -4.06 7.17
C VAL A 10 9.80 -2.58 7.27
N THR A 11 10.63 -1.73 6.69
CA THR A 11 10.32 -0.31 6.49
C THR A 11 10.80 0.15 5.12
N GLY A 12 10.21 1.19 4.60
CA GLY A 12 10.59 1.73 3.29
C GLY A 12 9.78 2.97 2.93
N GLN A 13 10.07 3.50 1.75
CA GLN A 13 9.42 4.71 1.24
C GLN A 13 7.91 4.59 1.20
N MET A 14 7.23 5.61 1.72
CA MET A 14 5.78 5.72 1.74
C MET A 14 5.19 5.98 0.33
N HIS A 15 3.88 5.83 0.20
CA HIS A 15 3.10 6.17 -1.00
C HIS A 15 3.36 5.33 -2.26
N THR A 16 4.47 4.59 -2.34
CA THR A 16 4.78 3.80 -3.54
C THR A 16 3.69 2.77 -3.81
N LEU A 17 3.02 2.89 -4.95
CA LEU A 17 1.94 1.99 -5.34
C LEU A 17 2.45 0.80 -6.14
N VAL A 18 2.19 -0.40 -5.66
CA VAL A 18 2.40 -1.67 -6.38
C VAL A 18 1.05 -2.32 -6.61
N THR A 19 0.69 -2.55 -7.87
CA THR A 19 -0.56 -3.22 -8.25
C THR A 19 -0.28 -4.65 -8.70
N LEU A 20 -1.08 -5.60 -8.22
CA LEU A 20 -0.91 -7.03 -8.46
C LEU A 20 -2.11 -7.60 -9.24
N ASP A 21 -1.84 -8.55 -10.11
CA ASP A 21 -2.85 -9.31 -10.83
C ASP A 21 -3.35 -10.53 -10.01
N GLU A 22 -4.18 -11.34 -10.62
CA GLU A 22 -4.76 -12.55 -10.02
C GLU A 22 -3.73 -13.60 -9.56
N ASN A 23 -2.53 -13.57 -10.16
CA ASN A 23 -1.42 -14.47 -9.81
C ASN A 23 -0.49 -13.85 -8.76
N GLY A 24 -0.79 -12.63 -8.29
CA GLY A 24 0.06 -11.89 -7.37
C GLY A 24 1.33 -11.33 -8.02
N ALA A 25 1.36 -11.28 -9.35
CA ALA A 25 2.45 -10.65 -10.10
C ALA A 25 2.16 -9.16 -10.32
N PRO A 26 3.20 -8.28 -10.30
CA PRO A 26 3.01 -6.87 -10.61
C PRO A 26 2.39 -6.67 -12.00
N VAL A 27 1.29 -5.91 -12.05
CA VAL A 27 0.62 -5.55 -13.32
C VAL A 27 1.51 -4.66 -14.19
N ARG A 28 2.30 -3.84 -13.52
CA ARG A 28 3.24 -2.88 -14.11
C ARG A 28 4.34 -2.52 -13.12
N PRO A 29 5.42 -1.80 -13.54
CA PRO A 29 6.37 -1.22 -12.60
C PRO A 29 5.69 -0.31 -11.57
N ALA A 30 6.16 -0.32 -10.33
CA ALA A 30 5.63 0.47 -9.23
C ALA A 30 5.58 1.97 -9.57
N LEU A 31 4.56 2.66 -9.08
CA LEU A 31 4.46 4.12 -9.14
C LEU A 31 5.00 4.70 -7.85
N MET A 32 6.08 5.46 -7.94
CA MET A 32 6.81 5.92 -6.78
C MET A 32 6.21 7.23 -6.22
N TRP A 33 6.52 7.51 -4.95
CA TRP A 33 6.05 8.70 -4.24
C TRP A 33 6.42 10.03 -4.92
N ASN A 34 7.54 10.07 -5.63
CA ASN A 34 8.03 11.24 -6.35
C ASN A 34 7.59 11.31 -7.83
N ASP A 35 6.71 10.41 -8.25
CA ASP A 35 6.17 10.42 -9.60
C ASP A 35 5.16 11.56 -9.77
N ILE A 36 5.39 12.42 -10.74
CA ILE A 36 4.59 13.64 -10.97
C ILE A 36 3.55 13.49 -12.07
N ARG A 37 3.37 12.28 -12.66
CA ARG A 37 2.43 12.07 -13.77
C ARG A 37 0.97 12.43 -13.46
N THR A 38 0.61 12.40 -12.17
CA THR A 38 -0.74 12.71 -11.69
C THR A 38 -0.99 14.19 -11.45
N LYS A 39 -0.01 15.07 -11.68
CA LYS A 39 -0.07 16.49 -11.32
C LYS A 39 -1.33 17.20 -11.81
N ASP A 40 -1.74 16.90 -13.04
CA ASP A 40 -2.88 17.58 -13.69
C ASP A 40 -4.23 17.06 -13.18
N LEU A 41 -4.26 15.89 -12.50
CA LEU A 41 -5.45 15.35 -11.85
C LEU A 41 -5.70 15.93 -10.46
N ILE A 42 -4.65 16.38 -9.77
CA ILE A 42 -4.73 16.78 -8.35
C ILE A 42 -5.76 17.88 -8.10
N PRO A 43 -5.85 18.98 -8.89
CA PRO A 43 -6.86 20.03 -8.65
C PRO A 43 -8.28 19.48 -8.71
N GLY A 44 -8.62 18.70 -9.74
CA GLY A 44 -9.95 18.10 -9.89
C GLY A 44 -10.29 17.10 -8.79
N LEU A 45 -9.32 16.26 -8.40
CA LEU A 45 -9.50 15.32 -7.30
C LEU A 45 -9.75 16.03 -5.96
N LYS A 46 -9.05 17.12 -5.68
CA LYS A 46 -9.27 17.93 -4.48
C LYS A 46 -10.67 18.49 -4.40
N GLU A 47 -11.20 19.00 -5.52
CA GLU A 47 -12.56 19.54 -5.58
C GLU A 47 -13.63 18.48 -5.32
N ILE A 48 -13.45 17.27 -5.82
CA ILE A 48 -14.37 16.16 -5.57
C ILE A 48 -14.24 15.66 -4.12
N ILE A 49 -13.03 15.40 -3.68
CA ILE A 49 -12.75 14.77 -2.38
C ILE A 49 -13.19 15.65 -1.21
N LYS A 50 -13.11 16.99 -1.33
CA LYS A 50 -13.51 17.87 -0.24
C LYS A 50 -14.96 17.70 0.19
N GLU A 51 -15.83 17.21 -0.68
CA GLU A 51 -17.26 16.98 -0.41
C GLU A 51 -17.51 15.63 0.30
N PHE A 52 -16.49 14.77 0.42
CA PHE A 52 -16.61 13.47 1.07
C PHE A 52 -16.51 13.56 2.59
N PRO A 53 -16.99 12.56 3.33
CA PRO A 53 -16.70 12.44 4.76
C PRO A 53 -15.18 12.46 5.02
N GLU A 54 -14.75 13.31 5.98
CA GLU A 54 -13.34 13.64 6.21
C GLU A 54 -12.64 14.31 5.01
N GLY A 55 -13.39 14.79 4.02
CA GLY A 55 -12.88 15.38 2.79
C GLY A 55 -11.97 16.59 3.00
N ALA A 56 -12.22 17.37 4.06
CA ALA A 56 -11.35 18.50 4.43
C ALA A 56 -9.91 18.03 4.78
N TYR A 57 -9.74 16.83 5.30
CA TYR A 57 -8.44 16.22 5.54
C TYR A 57 -7.91 15.57 4.25
N LEU A 58 -8.69 14.70 3.63
CA LEU A 58 -8.27 13.93 2.44
C LEU A 58 -7.85 14.85 1.28
N SER A 59 -8.60 15.95 1.03
CA SER A 59 -8.26 16.90 -0.03
C SER A 59 -6.97 17.69 0.23
N LYS A 60 -6.54 17.81 1.49
CA LYS A 60 -5.25 18.43 1.83
C LYS A 60 -4.09 17.45 1.72
N THR A 61 -4.34 16.18 1.95
CA THR A 61 -3.29 15.14 1.92
C THR A 61 -3.02 14.59 0.52
N ILE A 62 -4.00 14.64 -0.38
CA ILE A 62 -3.77 14.17 -1.75
C ILE A 62 -2.72 15.01 -2.47
N SER A 63 -1.75 14.33 -3.03
CA SER A 63 -0.63 14.92 -3.78
C SER A 63 -0.24 14.03 -4.95
N THR A 64 0.67 14.50 -5.80
CA THR A 64 1.33 13.65 -6.79
C THR A 64 2.01 12.47 -6.08
N GLY A 65 1.99 11.31 -6.68
CA GLY A 65 2.58 10.10 -6.08
C GLY A 65 1.71 9.42 -5.03
N SER A 66 0.65 10.05 -4.47
CA SER A 66 -0.23 9.36 -3.52
C SER A 66 -0.99 8.21 -4.19
N PRO A 67 -1.23 7.08 -3.48
CA PRO A 67 -1.91 5.91 -4.05
C PRO A 67 -3.25 6.23 -4.71
N ALA A 68 -4.08 7.08 -4.09
CA ALA A 68 -5.36 7.50 -4.68
C ALA A 68 -5.19 8.20 -6.03
N ALA A 69 -4.23 9.12 -6.14
CA ALA A 69 -3.95 9.82 -7.39
C ALA A 69 -3.40 8.86 -8.46
N ASN A 70 -2.50 7.95 -8.07
CA ASN A 70 -1.92 6.96 -8.96
C ASN A 70 -2.97 5.97 -9.49
N LEU A 71 -3.87 5.48 -8.63
CA LEU A 71 -4.98 4.60 -9.06
C LEU A 71 -5.94 5.33 -10.02
N SER A 72 -6.27 6.61 -9.73
CA SER A 72 -7.08 7.45 -10.62
C SER A 72 -6.41 7.63 -11.97
N TRP A 73 -5.09 7.86 -11.97
CA TRP A 73 -4.33 8.01 -13.21
C TRP A 73 -4.30 6.70 -14.02
N LEU A 74 -4.10 5.55 -13.37
CA LEU A 74 -4.12 4.23 -14.02
C LEU A 74 -5.47 3.97 -14.68
N LYS A 75 -6.58 4.27 -13.99
CA LYS A 75 -7.94 4.14 -14.53
C LYS A 75 -8.11 4.89 -15.85
N LEU A 76 -7.57 6.11 -15.94
CA LEU A 76 -7.74 6.98 -17.09
C LEU A 76 -6.74 6.70 -18.22
N ASN A 77 -5.50 6.36 -17.91
CA ASN A 77 -4.40 6.34 -18.87
C ASN A 77 -3.91 4.91 -19.21
N GLU A 78 -4.14 3.96 -18.32
CA GLU A 78 -3.76 2.54 -18.51
C GLU A 78 -4.96 1.61 -18.20
N PRO A 79 -6.12 1.76 -18.87
CA PRO A 79 -7.35 1.02 -18.51
C PRO A 79 -7.19 -0.51 -18.60
N GLU A 80 -6.34 -1.02 -19.50
CA GLU A 80 -6.04 -2.44 -19.58
C GLU A 80 -5.32 -2.95 -18.32
N ASN A 81 -4.32 -2.20 -17.86
CA ASN A 81 -3.63 -2.51 -16.62
C ASN A 81 -4.57 -2.37 -15.42
N PHE A 82 -5.37 -1.31 -15.40
CA PHE A 82 -6.34 -1.07 -14.32
C PHE A 82 -7.32 -2.23 -14.14
N ARG A 83 -7.88 -2.79 -15.21
CA ARG A 83 -8.79 -3.95 -15.15
C ARG A 83 -8.14 -5.23 -14.60
N ARG A 84 -6.81 -5.35 -14.70
CA ARG A 84 -6.05 -6.50 -14.20
C ARG A 84 -5.73 -6.41 -12.71
N ILE A 85 -5.96 -5.27 -12.07
CA ILE A 85 -5.65 -5.09 -10.65
C ILE A 85 -6.59 -5.96 -9.81
N LYS A 86 -6.01 -6.87 -9.04
CA LYS A 86 -6.71 -7.72 -8.06
C LYS A 86 -6.28 -7.41 -6.63
N LYS A 87 -5.13 -6.77 -6.45
CA LYS A 87 -4.64 -6.25 -5.17
C LYS A 87 -3.78 -5.02 -5.44
N PHE A 88 -3.70 -4.11 -4.48
CA PHE A 88 -2.62 -3.14 -4.44
C PHE A 88 -1.95 -3.16 -3.07
N LEU A 89 -0.69 -2.76 -3.04
CA LEU A 89 0.14 -2.67 -1.85
C LEU A 89 0.88 -1.32 -1.87
N ILE A 90 1.27 -0.84 -0.70
CA ILE A 90 1.89 0.47 -0.53
C ILE A 90 3.28 0.26 0.07
N GLY A 91 4.31 0.82 -0.59
CA GLY A 91 5.67 0.83 -0.05
C GLY A 91 6.17 -0.53 0.44
N PRO A 92 6.52 -0.63 1.73
CA PRO A 92 7.11 -1.83 2.33
C PRO A 92 6.17 -3.04 2.33
N ASP A 93 4.84 -2.86 2.22
CA ASP A 93 3.86 -3.95 2.21
C ASP A 93 4.16 -4.98 1.11
N TYR A 94 4.65 -4.51 -0.05
CA TYR A 94 5.02 -5.43 -1.13
C TYR A 94 6.18 -6.35 -0.75
N LEU A 95 7.12 -5.86 0.04
CA LEU A 95 8.23 -6.69 0.54
C LEU A 95 7.72 -7.72 1.55
N VAL A 96 6.85 -7.31 2.46
CA VAL A 96 6.17 -8.23 3.40
C VAL A 96 5.40 -9.31 2.63
N TYR A 97 4.63 -8.92 1.61
CA TYR A 97 3.92 -9.86 0.73
C TYR A 97 4.89 -10.84 0.04
N ARG A 98 6.00 -10.37 -0.48
CA ARG A 98 7.00 -11.25 -1.11
C ARG A 98 7.58 -12.25 -0.12
N LEU A 99 7.84 -11.81 1.12
CA LEU A 99 8.42 -12.65 2.17
C LEU A 99 7.43 -13.70 2.71
N THR A 100 6.15 -13.33 2.88
CA THR A 100 5.17 -14.17 3.60
C THR A 100 4.01 -14.64 2.73
N GLY A 101 3.58 -13.83 1.77
CA GLY A 101 2.30 -13.96 1.05
C GLY A 101 1.17 -13.17 1.68
N HIS A 102 1.39 -12.53 2.83
CA HIS A 102 0.39 -11.69 3.48
C HIS A 102 0.13 -10.41 2.68
N CYS A 103 -1.14 -10.10 2.44
CA CYS A 103 -1.58 -8.93 1.67
C CYS A 103 -2.29 -7.93 2.59
N GLY A 104 -1.52 -7.17 3.33
CA GLY A 104 -2.00 -6.16 4.29
C GLY A 104 -1.18 -4.90 4.23
N THR A 105 -1.63 -3.88 4.95
CA THR A 105 -0.95 -2.59 5.13
C THR A 105 -1.08 -2.13 6.59
N ASP A 106 -0.23 -1.21 7.02
CA ASP A 106 -0.36 -0.63 8.35
C ASP A 106 -1.19 0.66 8.35
N TYR A 107 -1.60 1.10 9.55
CA TYR A 107 -2.35 2.35 9.70
C TYR A 107 -1.61 3.58 9.18
N CYS A 108 -0.28 3.58 9.22
CA CYS A 108 0.53 4.68 8.75
C CYS A 108 0.43 4.81 7.23
N GLU A 109 0.74 3.73 6.50
CA GLU A 109 0.64 3.71 5.03
C GLU A 109 -0.79 3.96 4.55
N ALA A 110 -1.78 3.33 5.21
CA ALA A 110 -3.19 3.58 4.89
C ALA A 110 -3.54 5.07 5.04
N SER A 111 -3.10 5.73 6.12
CA SER A 111 -3.42 7.13 6.42
C SER A 111 -2.90 8.12 5.40
N THR A 112 -1.80 7.80 4.73
CA THR A 112 -1.17 8.66 3.73
C THR A 112 -1.59 8.35 2.30
N SER A 113 -2.33 7.26 2.11
CA SER A 113 -2.80 6.81 0.79
C SER A 113 -3.83 7.74 0.13
N CYS A 114 -4.47 8.62 0.91
CA CYS A 114 -5.68 9.38 0.56
C CYS A 114 -6.91 8.49 0.23
N LEU A 115 -6.89 7.23 0.67
CA LEU A 115 -8.01 6.28 0.53
C LEU A 115 -8.65 5.93 1.87
N TYR A 116 -8.05 6.37 2.99
CA TYR A 116 -8.38 5.93 4.33
C TYR A 116 -8.94 7.07 5.18
N ARG A 117 -10.05 6.78 5.87
CA ARG A 117 -10.70 7.70 6.83
C ARG A 117 -10.10 7.48 8.22
N ILE A 118 -9.33 8.45 8.71
CA ILE A 118 -8.58 8.34 9.96
C ILE A 118 -9.50 8.20 11.17
N LYS A 119 -10.56 8.99 11.24
CA LYS A 119 -11.51 8.95 12.37
C LYS A 119 -12.36 7.67 12.36
N ALA A 120 -12.81 7.25 11.17
CA ALA A 120 -13.59 6.03 11.00
C ALA A 120 -12.75 4.75 11.04
N ARG A 121 -11.43 4.85 10.93
CA ARG A 121 -10.45 3.75 10.89
C ARG A 121 -10.76 2.68 9.84
N LYS A 122 -11.16 3.11 8.65
CA LYS A 122 -11.47 2.23 7.51
C LYS A 122 -11.20 2.91 6.18
N TRP A 123 -11.13 2.12 5.12
CA TRP A 123 -11.12 2.65 3.76
C TRP A 123 -12.37 3.52 3.52
N SER A 124 -12.25 4.61 2.74
CA SER A 124 -13.35 5.48 2.37
C SER A 124 -14.20 4.83 1.29
N GLU A 125 -15.48 4.64 1.53
CA GLU A 125 -16.41 4.10 0.53
C GLU A 125 -16.51 5.03 -0.68
N GLU A 126 -16.53 6.35 -0.43
CA GLU A 126 -16.60 7.36 -1.48
C GLU A 126 -15.34 7.35 -2.36
N MET A 127 -14.17 7.10 -1.75
CA MET A 127 -12.93 6.93 -2.51
C MET A 127 -12.92 5.61 -3.30
N LYS A 128 -13.46 4.53 -2.74
CA LYS A 128 -13.61 3.26 -3.46
C LYS A 128 -14.49 3.43 -4.70
N GLU A 129 -15.64 4.10 -4.55
CA GLU A 129 -16.55 4.40 -5.66
C GLU A 129 -15.87 5.27 -6.73
N LEU A 130 -15.15 6.32 -6.31
CA LEU A 130 -14.41 7.20 -7.23
C LEU A 130 -13.36 6.44 -8.03
N ILE A 131 -12.57 5.60 -7.37
CA ILE A 131 -11.55 4.75 -8.00
C ILE A 131 -12.24 3.67 -8.86
N GLY A 132 -13.25 2.98 -8.32
CA GLY A 132 -14.00 1.93 -9.02
C GLY A 132 -13.29 0.59 -9.04
N LEU A 133 -12.61 0.23 -7.96
CA LEU A 133 -12.07 -1.11 -7.71
C LEU A 133 -12.93 -1.82 -6.67
N ASP A 134 -13.04 -3.14 -6.79
CA ASP A 134 -13.78 -3.99 -5.86
C ASP A 134 -13.16 -3.98 -4.45
N ASP A 135 -13.97 -4.25 -3.43
CA ASP A 135 -13.54 -4.22 -2.01
C ASP A 135 -12.37 -5.15 -1.72
N GLU A 136 -12.33 -6.31 -2.36
CA GLU A 136 -11.29 -7.31 -2.20
C GLU A 136 -9.91 -6.85 -2.71
N VAL A 137 -9.87 -5.78 -3.49
CA VAL A 137 -8.61 -5.20 -3.99
C VAL A 137 -7.88 -4.43 -2.89
N TYR A 138 -8.62 -3.91 -1.91
CA TYR A 138 -8.06 -3.11 -0.82
C TYR A 138 -7.42 -4.02 0.23
N PRO A 139 -6.15 -3.75 0.63
CA PRO A 139 -5.47 -4.58 1.63
C PRO A 139 -6.12 -4.48 3.01
N GLU A 140 -5.99 -5.53 3.80
CA GLU A 140 -6.39 -5.51 5.20
C GLU A 140 -5.49 -4.55 6.00
N ILE A 141 -6.07 -3.82 6.97
CA ILE A 141 -5.34 -2.79 7.72
C ILE A 141 -5.00 -3.31 9.11
N HIS A 142 -3.73 -3.21 9.48
CA HIS A 142 -3.19 -3.75 10.72
C HIS A 142 -2.35 -2.72 11.50
N GLY A 143 -1.94 -3.10 12.71
CA GLY A 143 -0.86 -2.40 13.42
C GLY A 143 0.51 -2.73 12.82
N SER A 144 1.45 -1.81 12.92
CA SER A 144 2.79 -1.90 12.30
C SER A 144 3.68 -3.02 12.86
N VAL A 145 3.37 -3.54 14.05
CA VAL A 145 4.22 -4.50 14.79
C VAL A 145 3.54 -5.86 15.02
N ILE A 146 2.51 -6.17 14.25
CA ILE A 146 1.88 -7.50 14.31
C ILE A 146 2.59 -8.47 13.36
N SER A 147 2.46 -9.76 13.62
CA SER A 147 2.96 -10.79 12.72
C SER A 147 2.16 -10.80 11.42
N ALA A 148 2.84 -10.67 10.29
CA ALA A 148 2.31 -10.92 8.96
C ALA A 148 2.46 -12.41 8.57
N GLY A 149 3.10 -13.20 9.42
CA GLY A 149 3.33 -14.62 9.22
C GLY A 149 4.80 -15.00 9.12
N ARG A 150 5.05 -16.30 8.95
CA ARG A 150 6.40 -16.85 8.80
C ARG A 150 6.96 -16.53 7.42
N ILE A 151 8.28 -16.38 7.35
CA ILE A 151 8.98 -16.26 6.07
C ILE A 151 8.74 -17.52 5.21
N LYS A 152 8.51 -17.34 3.92
CA LYS A 152 8.38 -18.48 2.98
C LYS A 152 9.62 -19.35 3.01
N LYS A 153 9.42 -20.68 3.11
CA LYS A 153 10.51 -21.66 3.22
C LYS A 153 11.61 -21.46 2.17
N GLY A 154 11.25 -21.29 0.90
CA GLY A 154 12.25 -21.10 -0.17
C GLY A 154 13.08 -19.83 -0.01
N ILE A 155 12.55 -18.79 0.62
CA ILE A 155 13.30 -17.55 0.91
C ILE A 155 14.18 -17.77 2.14
N ALA A 156 13.66 -18.42 3.18
CA ALA A 156 14.44 -18.79 4.36
C ALA A 156 15.66 -19.64 3.98
N ASP A 157 15.44 -20.67 3.18
CA ASP A 157 16.52 -21.55 2.69
C ASP A 157 17.58 -20.76 1.91
N ALA A 158 17.15 -19.86 1.00
CA ALA A 158 18.08 -19.05 0.19
C ALA A 158 18.91 -18.06 1.00
N LEU A 159 18.37 -17.57 2.13
CA LEU A 159 19.02 -16.57 3.01
C LEU A 159 19.71 -17.22 4.22
N GLY A 160 19.59 -18.51 4.41
CA GLY A 160 20.10 -19.24 5.60
C GLY A 160 19.38 -18.86 6.89
N LEU A 161 18.10 -18.44 6.78
CA LEU A 161 17.26 -18.08 7.91
C LEU A 161 16.53 -19.31 8.47
N ASP A 162 16.12 -19.21 9.74
CA ASP A 162 15.19 -20.17 10.34
C ASP A 162 13.83 -20.04 9.62
N PRO A 163 13.21 -21.13 9.12
CA PRO A 163 11.88 -21.06 8.51
C PRO A 163 10.78 -20.59 9.49
N ASP A 164 11.07 -20.62 10.78
CA ASP A 164 10.22 -20.07 11.84
C ASP A 164 10.44 -18.57 12.09
N THR A 165 11.31 -17.92 11.32
CA THR A 165 11.48 -16.46 11.40
C THR A 165 10.16 -15.74 11.09
N ASP A 166 9.71 -14.95 12.05
CA ASP A 166 8.49 -14.14 11.93
C ASP A 166 8.75 -12.87 11.12
N VAL A 167 7.78 -12.45 10.31
CA VAL A 167 7.85 -11.19 9.57
C VAL A 167 6.73 -10.28 10.08
N LEU A 168 7.09 -9.06 10.49
CA LEU A 168 6.14 -8.08 10.96
C LEU A 168 5.56 -7.29 9.80
N THR A 169 4.35 -6.74 9.98
CA THR A 169 3.64 -5.93 8.98
C THR A 169 4.44 -4.70 8.53
N GLY A 170 5.31 -4.18 9.39
CA GLY A 170 6.14 -3.04 9.00
C GLY A 170 5.42 -1.69 9.06
N THR A 171 6.10 -0.65 8.56
CA THR A 171 5.58 0.72 8.49
C THR A 171 6.41 1.55 7.51
N GLY A 172 5.95 2.76 7.18
CA GLY A 172 6.71 3.72 6.36
C GLY A 172 8.01 4.19 7.01
N ASP A 173 8.91 4.73 6.20
CA ASP A 173 10.24 5.19 6.63
C ASP A 173 10.18 6.37 7.63
N ASN A 174 9.25 7.30 7.46
CA ASN A 174 9.13 8.46 8.35
C ASN A 174 8.87 8.06 9.82
N PRO A 175 7.83 7.24 10.14
CA PRO A 175 7.64 6.80 11.52
C PRO A 175 8.75 5.89 12.02
N ALA A 176 9.32 5.05 11.16
CA ALA A 176 10.42 4.16 11.55
C ALA A 176 11.71 4.89 11.93
N THR A 177 11.93 6.09 11.38
CA THR A 177 13.13 6.90 11.68
C THR A 177 12.91 7.94 12.77
N ALA A 178 11.69 8.08 13.29
CA ALA A 178 11.33 9.02 14.34
C ALA A 178 11.59 8.48 15.78
N ILE A 179 12.18 7.30 15.90
CA ILE A 179 12.43 6.58 17.17
C ILE A 179 13.81 6.96 17.73
#